data_d1861300e97ee1d6e77ac5074768f27b
#
_entry.id   d1861300e97ee1d6e77ac5074768f27b
#
_cell.length_a   1.000
_cell.length_b   1.000
_cell.length_c   1.000
_cell.angle_alpha   90.00
_cell.angle_beta   90.00
_cell.angle_gamma   90.00
#
_symmetry.space_group_name_H-M   'P 1'
#
loop_
_entity.id
_entity.type
_entity.pdbx_description
1 polymer ?
#
loop_
_entity_poly.entity_id
_entity_poly.type
_entity_poly.pdbx_seq_one_letter_code
_entity_poly.pdbx_strand_id
1 'polypeptide(L)'
;MRFLHAVTASFLLFGAAATAAAQPGAVYVNRGKVDAALAKGGAIFDVPQARAAGVHRDKPGALETQKGTSIIFVTDGEGMFAAGARTQRLTKGDVLVVPAGTTQAFTSVAPSISYLSIVVPVLDAAAKAEVVYADHEKVGATMKKAGPLADGPNLRVSGGFRNGPYVPADNRPTVEIHANEADFFYVVEGRSTQVLGGDVMGGKETGPGQIRGSKIAGGQTYQLGKGDVMWVPAGMPHWFPEMPEALSYLLVKVFY
;
A
#
# COMPACT_ATOMS: atom_id res chain seq x y z
N MET A 1 -61.44 -36.99 25.26
CA MET A 1 -60.32 -37.14 24.36
C MET A 1 -60.23 -35.88 23.48
N ARG A 2 -59.30 -34.99 23.77
CA ARG A 2 -58.97 -33.78 22.97
C ARG A 2 -57.67 -33.96 22.34
N PHE A 3 -57.59 -34.01 21.01
CA PHE A 3 -56.34 -34.07 20.24
C PHE A 3 -55.82 -32.65 20.07
N LEU A 4 -54.60 -32.42 20.59
CA LEU A 4 -53.79 -31.20 20.30
C LEU A 4 -53.04 -31.42 18.99
N HIS A 5 -53.30 -30.54 18.00
CA HIS A 5 -52.47 -30.48 16.78
C HIS A 5 -51.36 -29.49 17.04
N ALA A 6 -50.12 -29.99 16.99
CA ALA A 6 -48.92 -29.15 17.00
C ALA A 6 -48.68 -28.67 15.57
N VAL A 7 -48.69 -27.35 15.38
CA VAL A 7 -48.28 -26.70 14.14
C VAL A 7 -46.77 -26.36 14.26
N THR A 8 -45.97 -27.07 13.52
CA THR A 8 -44.55 -26.75 13.35
C THR A 8 -44.38 -25.64 12.29
N ALA A 9 -44.02 -24.46 12.73
CA ALA A 9 -43.64 -23.35 11.83
C ALA A 9 -42.16 -23.51 11.41
N SER A 10 -41.95 -23.85 10.14
CA SER A 10 -40.63 -23.85 9.53
C SER A 10 -40.26 -22.42 9.13
N PHE A 11 -39.29 -21.84 9.82
CA PHE A 11 -38.68 -20.59 9.41
C PHE A 11 -37.65 -20.85 8.29
N LEU A 12 -38.01 -20.48 7.08
CA LEU A 12 -37.07 -20.36 5.96
C LEU A 12 -36.27 -19.07 6.13
N LEU A 13 -35.03 -19.21 6.57
CA LEU A 13 -34.04 -18.13 6.51
C LEU A 13 -33.63 -17.92 5.04
N PHE A 14 -34.19 -16.89 4.40
CA PHE A 14 -33.61 -16.35 3.15
C PHE A 14 -32.37 -15.58 3.51
N GLY A 15 -31.21 -16.21 3.37
CA GLY A 15 -29.95 -15.51 3.35
C GLY A 15 -29.86 -14.65 2.08
N ALA A 16 -29.98 -13.34 2.23
CA ALA A 16 -29.65 -12.41 1.16
C ALA A 16 -28.14 -12.54 0.89
N ALA A 17 -27.77 -13.17 -0.21
CA ALA A 17 -26.40 -13.11 -0.73
C ALA A 17 -26.15 -11.66 -1.16
N ALA A 18 -25.44 -10.92 -0.34
CA ALA A 18 -24.88 -9.65 -0.75
C ALA A 18 -23.92 -9.95 -1.92
N THR A 19 -24.27 -9.52 -3.13
CA THR A 19 -23.36 -9.51 -4.25
C THR A 19 -22.23 -8.53 -3.90
N ALA A 20 -21.12 -9.06 -3.43
CA ALA A 20 -19.91 -8.27 -3.27
C ALA A 20 -19.58 -7.68 -4.65
N ALA A 21 -19.57 -6.35 -4.77
CA ALA A 21 -19.05 -5.68 -5.95
C ALA A 21 -17.64 -6.23 -6.21
N ALA A 22 -17.36 -6.62 -7.44
CA ALA A 22 -16.05 -7.14 -7.82
C ALA A 22 -15.00 -6.09 -7.42
N GLN A 23 -14.20 -6.43 -6.41
CA GLN A 23 -13.11 -5.56 -5.99
C GLN A 23 -12.05 -5.53 -7.09
N PRO A 24 -11.43 -4.37 -7.40
CA PRO A 24 -10.35 -4.32 -8.37
C PRO A 24 -9.28 -5.33 -7.99
N GLY A 25 -8.78 -6.07 -8.96
CA GLY A 25 -7.78 -7.10 -8.76
C GLY A 25 -6.47 -6.54 -8.19
N ALA A 26 -5.65 -7.41 -7.63
CA ALA A 26 -4.28 -7.07 -7.29
C ALA A 26 -3.51 -6.60 -8.53
N VAL A 27 -2.56 -5.67 -8.33
CA VAL A 27 -1.68 -5.21 -9.41
C VAL A 27 -0.22 -5.52 -9.02
N TYR A 28 0.46 -6.27 -9.86
CA TYR A 28 1.90 -6.50 -9.76
C TYR A 28 2.62 -5.83 -10.92
N VAL A 29 3.61 -5.01 -10.62
CA VAL A 29 4.46 -4.37 -11.62
C VAL A 29 5.91 -4.69 -11.30
N ASN A 30 6.56 -5.42 -12.19
CA ASN A 30 7.95 -5.81 -12.00
C ASN A 30 8.92 -4.63 -12.11
N ARG A 31 10.09 -4.78 -11.50
CA ARG A 31 11.17 -3.79 -11.47
C ARG A 31 11.45 -3.15 -12.83
N GLY A 32 11.52 -3.94 -13.90
CA GLY A 32 11.88 -3.40 -15.23
C GLY A 32 10.89 -2.33 -15.72
N LYS A 33 9.60 -2.51 -15.47
CA LYS A 33 8.57 -1.51 -15.77
C LYS A 33 8.63 -0.32 -14.83
N VAL A 34 8.88 -0.55 -13.54
CA VAL A 34 9.05 0.51 -12.53
C VAL A 34 10.26 1.37 -12.84
N ASP A 35 11.41 0.76 -13.12
CA ASP A 35 12.65 1.45 -13.49
C ASP A 35 12.46 2.28 -14.78
N ALA A 36 11.74 1.74 -15.78
CA ALA A 36 11.42 2.50 -16.99
C ALA A 36 10.54 3.73 -16.71
N ALA A 37 9.55 3.60 -15.82
CA ALA A 37 8.72 4.71 -15.39
C ALA A 37 9.52 5.76 -14.59
N LEU A 38 10.44 5.33 -13.72
CA LEU A 38 11.33 6.22 -12.96
C LEU A 38 12.35 6.95 -13.84
N ALA A 39 12.79 6.34 -14.94
CA ALA A 39 13.78 6.93 -15.85
C ALA A 39 13.17 7.92 -16.85
N LYS A 40 11.91 7.73 -17.26
CA LYS A 40 11.30 8.50 -18.36
C LYS A 40 10.02 9.22 -17.97
N GLY A 41 9.52 9.01 -16.77
CA GLY A 41 8.15 9.34 -16.37
C GLY A 41 7.14 8.32 -16.92
N GLY A 42 6.08 8.06 -16.19
CA GLY A 42 4.99 7.21 -16.63
C GLY A 42 4.20 6.55 -15.51
N ALA A 43 2.99 6.12 -15.87
CA ALA A 43 2.14 5.41 -14.93
C ALA A 43 2.72 4.03 -14.59
N ILE A 44 2.65 3.68 -13.31
CA ILE A 44 2.94 2.34 -12.80
C ILE A 44 1.64 1.55 -12.68
N PHE A 45 0.63 2.13 -12.02
CA PHE A 45 -0.74 1.65 -12.04
C PHE A 45 -1.73 2.79 -11.76
N ASP A 46 -2.99 2.57 -12.13
CA ASP A 46 -4.12 3.47 -11.85
C ASP A 46 -5.33 2.62 -11.48
N VAL A 47 -5.75 2.72 -10.21
CA VAL A 47 -6.96 2.09 -9.68
C VAL A 47 -7.81 3.15 -8.98
N PRO A 48 -9.11 2.94 -8.77
CA PRO A 48 -9.97 3.95 -8.16
C PRO A 48 -9.47 4.51 -6.82
N GLN A 49 -8.74 3.69 -6.06
CA GLN A 49 -8.30 4.00 -4.70
C GLN A 49 -6.90 4.60 -4.63
N ALA A 50 -6.09 4.45 -5.67
CA ALA A 50 -4.74 5.01 -5.72
C ALA A 50 -4.18 5.04 -7.14
N ARG A 51 -3.30 5.98 -7.41
CA ARG A 51 -2.47 5.99 -8.62
C ARG A 51 -1.02 6.01 -8.22
N ALA A 52 -0.19 5.26 -8.93
CA ALA A 52 1.25 5.32 -8.77
C ALA A 52 1.92 5.60 -10.12
N ALA A 53 2.92 6.47 -10.11
CA ALA A 53 3.72 6.82 -11.26
C ALA A 53 5.20 6.93 -10.88
N GLY A 54 6.08 6.58 -11.81
CA GLY A 54 7.46 7.02 -11.78
C GLY A 54 7.55 8.42 -12.40
N VAL A 55 8.31 9.29 -11.77
CA VAL A 55 8.54 10.65 -12.27
C VAL A 55 10.03 10.90 -12.35
N HIS A 56 10.48 11.44 -13.48
CA HIS A 56 11.83 11.94 -13.69
C HIS A 56 11.78 13.42 -14.04
N ARG A 57 12.65 14.21 -13.41
CA ARG A 57 12.79 15.64 -13.69
C ARG A 57 14.27 16.04 -13.79
N ASP A 58 14.60 16.78 -14.83
CA ASP A 58 15.89 17.45 -15.07
C ASP A 58 15.78 18.99 -14.92
N LYS A 59 14.58 19.48 -14.63
CA LYS A 59 14.25 20.90 -14.45
C LYS A 59 13.07 21.09 -13.50
N PRO A 60 12.86 22.32 -12.97
CA PRO A 60 11.72 22.66 -12.14
C PRO A 60 10.39 22.29 -12.78
N GLY A 61 9.43 21.93 -11.94
CA GLY A 61 8.05 21.68 -12.35
C GLY A 61 7.17 22.93 -12.24
N ALA A 62 6.06 22.95 -12.96
CA ALA A 62 5.01 23.91 -12.70
C ALA A 62 4.34 23.62 -11.34
N LEU A 63 3.87 24.68 -10.67
CA LEU A 63 3.03 24.54 -9.48
C LEU A 63 1.72 23.83 -9.85
N GLU A 64 1.38 22.81 -9.11
CA GLU A 64 0.15 22.04 -9.29
C GLU A 64 -0.54 21.77 -7.96
N THR A 65 -1.83 21.52 -8.00
CA THR A 65 -2.62 21.16 -6.82
C THR A 65 -3.28 19.81 -7.06
N GLN A 66 -2.92 18.81 -6.27
CA GLN A 66 -3.50 17.48 -6.37
C GLN A 66 -4.83 17.39 -5.62
N LYS A 67 -5.80 16.68 -6.18
CA LYS A 67 -7.10 16.41 -5.53
C LYS A 67 -7.00 15.32 -4.45
N GLY A 68 -5.94 14.52 -4.45
CA GLY A 68 -5.64 13.50 -3.46
C GLY A 68 -4.39 13.84 -2.66
N THR A 69 -4.16 13.11 -1.58
CA THR A 69 -2.90 13.18 -0.83
C THR A 69 -1.78 12.58 -1.67
N SER A 70 -0.71 13.35 -1.87
CA SER A 70 0.48 12.92 -2.62
C SER A 70 1.51 12.35 -1.67
N ILE A 71 2.03 11.16 -1.97
CA ILE A 71 3.19 10.56 -1.31
C ILE A 71 4.33 10.53 -2.33
N ILE A 72 5.45 11.13 -1.99
CA ILE A 72 6.67 11.19 -2.81
C ILE A 72 7.74 10.37 -2.10
N PHE A 73 8.28 9.36 -2.76
CA PHE A 73 9.45 8.62 -2.32
C PHE A 73 10.57 8.81 -3.34
N VAL A 74 11.64 9.52 -2.93
CA VAL A 74 12.77 9.80 -3.82
C VAL A 74 13.61 8.56 -4.02
N THR A 75 13.75 8.12 -5.26
CA THR A 75 14.52 6.93 -5.63
C THR A 75 15.92 7.25 -6.09
N ASP A 76 16.13 8.45 -6.64
CA ASP A 76 17.45 8.93 -7.07
C ASP A 76 17.49 10.45 -7.23
N GLY A 77 18.68 11.05 -7.06
CA GLY A 77 18.91 12.48 -7.22
C GLY A 77 18.40 13.34 -6.08
N GLU A 78 18.27 14.64 -6.34
CA GLU A 78 17.84 15.61 -5.33
C GLU A 78 17.17 16.85 -5.94
N GLY A 79 16.42 17.60 -5.13
CA GLY A 79 15.80 18.86 -5.52
C GLY A 79 15.14 19.59 -4.35
N MET A 80 14.83 20.87 -4.59
CA MET A 80 14.02 21.66 -3.66
C MET A 80 12.55 21.50 -4.02
N PHE A 81 11.74 21.14 -3.05
CA PHE A 81 10.31 20.94 -3.22
C PHE A 81 9.52 21.95 -2.37
N ALA A 82 8.61 22.69 -3.00
CA ALA A 82 7.67 23.57 -2.32
C ALA A 82 6.32 22.86 -2.15
N ALA A 83 5.74 22.95 -0.95
CA ALA A 83 4.40 22.46 -0.62
C ALA A 83 3.70 23.47 0.28
N GLY A 84 2.77 24.24 -0.29
CA GLY A 84 2.17 25.39 0.37
C GLY A 84 3.22 26.43 0.77
N ALA A 85 3.27 26.75 2.06
CA ALA A 85 4.27 27.67 2.62
C ALA A 85 5.62 27.02 2.98
N ARG A 86 5.74 25.70 2.85
CA ARG A 86 6.95 24.96 3.20
C ARG A 86 7.83 24.72 1.96
N THR A 87 9.14 24.80 2.15
CA THR A 87 10.12 24.38 1.14
C THR A 87 11.06 23.40 1.80
N GLN A 88 11.28 22.26 1.16
CA GLN A 88 12.08 21.16 1.68
C GLN A 88 13.06 20.66 0.61
N ARG A 89 14.32 20.48 0.96
CA ARG A 89 15.24 19.69 0.12
C ARG A 89 14.88 18.23 0.25
N LEU A 90 14.69 17.57 -0.87
CA LEU A 90 14.48 16.13 -0.96
C LEU A 90 15.67 15.48 -1.62
N THR A 91 16.10 14.37 -1.04
CA THR A 91 17.23 13.56 -1.53
C THR A 91 16.82 12.10 -1.60
N LYS A 92 17.62 11.27 -2.25
CA LYS A 92 17.37 9.83 -2.35
C LYS A 92 17.06 9.18 -0.99
N GLY A 93 15.95 8.46 -0.93
CA GLY A 93 15.46 7.78 0.27
C GLY A 93 14.47 8.58 1.09
N ASP A 94 14.31 9.88 0.84
CA ASP A 94 13.36 10.73 1.56
C ASP A 94 11.91 10.40 1.18
N VAL A 95 11.00 10.59 2.13
CA VAL A 95 9.54 10.53 1.96
C VAL A 95 8.93 11.88 2.29
N LEU A 96 8.06 12.36 1.42
CA LEU A 96 7.23 13.53 1.65
C LEU A 96 5.76 13.16 1.43
N VAL A 97 4.90 13.53 2.38
CA VAL A 97 3.45 13.39 2.26
C VAL A 97 2.84 14.79 2.20
N VAL A 98 2.13 15.08 1.12
CA VAL A 98 1.51 16.38 0.86
C VAL A 98 0.00 16.22 0.82
N PRO A 99 -0.75 16.86 1.71
CA PRO A 99 -2.21 16.77 1.72
C PRO A 99 -2.86 17.25 0.44
N ALA A 100 -4.01 16.69 0.12
CA ALA A 100 -4.87 17.16 -0.96
C ALA A 100 -5.14 18.68 -0.85
N GLY A 101 -5.25 19.34 -2.00
CA GLY A 101 -5.50 20.79 -2.06
C GLY A 101 -4.26 21.66 -1.80
N THR A 102 -3.11 21.08 -1.44
CA THR A 102 -1.87 21.83 -1.27
C THR A 102 -1.19 22.04 -2.62
N THR A 103 -0.88 23.28 -2.94
CA THR A 103 -0.08 23.63 -4.14
C THR A 103 1.37 23.17 -3.94
N GLN A 104 1.93 22.49 -4.92
CA GLN A 104 3.22 21.83 -4.80
C GLN A 104 4.02 21.84 -6.12
N ALA A 105 5.34 21.87 -6.03
CA ALA A 105 6.25 21.68 -7.17
C ALA A 105 7.69 21.43 -6.71
N PHE A 106 8.49 20.80 -7.57
CA PHE A 106 9.95 20.96 -7.51
C PHE A 106 10.34 22.34 -8.05
N THR A 107 10.94 23.17 -7.21
CA THR A 107 11.39 24.53 -7.56
C THR A 107 12.83 24.54 -8.08
N SER A 108 13.63 23.52 -7.75
CA SER A 108 14.92 23.21 -8.37
C SER A 108 15.22 21.73 -8.34
N VAL A 109 16.11 21.27 -9.22
CA VAL A 109 16.66 19.91 -9.26
C VAL A 109 18.16 19.97 -9.55
N ALA A 110 18.97 18.99 -9.09
CA ALA A 110 20.41 19.04 -9.22
C ALA A 110 21.07 17.65 -9.33
N PRO A 111 21.52 17.20 -10.51
CA PRO A 111 21.14 17.67 -11.85
C PRO A 111 19.74 17.18 -12.25
N SER A 112 19.24 16.11 -11.59
CA SER A 112 17.92 15.52 -11.81
C SER A 112 17.40 14.88 -10.54
N ILE A 113 16.13 14.54 -10.54
CA ILE A 113 15.49 13.77 -9.48
C ILE A 113 14.52 12.75 -10.08
N SER A 114 14.54 11.53 -9.53
CA SER A 114 13.56 10.48 -9.84
C SER A 114 12.85 10.06 -8.56
N TYR A 115 11.53 9.89 -8.63
CA TYR A 115 10.73 9.52 -7.47
C TYR A 115 9.48 8.74 -7.86
N LEU A 116 9.01 7.92 -6.91
CA LEU A 116 7.65 7.38 -6.95
C LEU A 116 6.69 8.47 -6.46
N SER A 117 5.64 8.71 -7.23
CA SER A 117 4.50 9.53 -6.87
C SER A 117 3.29 8.63 -6.68
N ILE A 118 2.78 8.53 -5.45
CA ILE A 118 1.55 7.83 -5.14
C ILE A 118 0.51 8.87 -4.75
N VAL A 119 -0.66 8.84 -5.40
CA VAL A 119 -1.77 9.76 -5.10
C VAL A 119 -2.96 8.95 -4.62
N VAL A 120 -3.40 9.24 -3.39
CA VAL A 120 -4.56 8.61 -2.74
C VAL A 120 -5.69 9.63 -2.68
N PRO A 121 -6.86 9.36 -3.29
CA PRO A 121 -8.04 10.23 -3.17
C PRO A 121 -8.43 10.40 -1.70
N VAL A 122 -8.84 11.60 -1.32
CA VAL A 122 -9.38 11.85 0.02
C VAL A 122 -10.85 11.43 0.08
N LEU A 123 -11.24 10.80 1.17
CA LEU A 123 -12.62 10.41 1.43
C LEU A 123 -13.43 11.54 2.08
N ASP A 124 -12.77 12.36 2.90
CA ASP A 124 -13.34 13.53 3.54
C ASP A 124 -12.51 14.77 3.20
N ALA A 125 -13.06 15.63 2.36
CA ALA A 125 -12.40 16.88 1.94
C ALA A 125 -12.23 17.89 3.10
N ALA A 126 -12.96 17.74 4.20
CA ALA A 126 -12.85 18.59 5.38
C ALA A 126 -11.74 18.14 6.34
N ALA A 127 -11.21 16.95 6.17
CA ALA A 127 -10.15 16.41 7.01
C ALA A 127 -8.85 17.23 6.82
N LYS A 128 -8.41 17.87 7.91
CA LYS A 128 -7.15 18.63 7.91
C LYS A 128 -5.97 17.67 8.06
N ALA A 129 -4.98 17.86 7.23
CA ALA A 129 -3.70 17.17 7.33
C ALA A 129 -2.55 18.16 7.11
N GLU A 130 -1.39 17.83 7.62
CA GLU A 130 -0.18 18.64 7.44
C GLU A 130 0.78 17.97 6.47
N VAL A 131 1.68 18.77 5.90
CA VAL A 131 2.82 18.24 5.13
C VAL A 131 3.76 17.54 6.09
N VAL A 132 4.02 16.26 5.84
CA VAL A 132 4.92 15.42 6.65
C VAL A 132 6.15 15.07 5.84
N TYR A 133 7.33 15.35 6.41
CA TYR A 133 8.62 15.00 5.84
C TYR A 133 9.33 13.98 6.74
N ALA A 134 9.84 12.92 6.14
CA ALA A 134 10.74 11.97 6.76
C ALA A 134 12.01 11.86 5.89
N ASP A 135 13.14 12.20 6.47
CA ASP A 135 14.44 12.09 5.83
C ASP A 135 14.83 10.61 5.62
N HIS A 136 15.82 10.38 4.75
CA HIS A 136 16.29 9.05 4.41
C HIS A 136 16.85 8.27 5.62
N GLU A 137 17.36 8.95 6.67
CA GLU A 137 17.83 8.29 7.89
C GLU A 137 16.66 7.70 8.67
N LYS A 138 15.60 8.49 8.89
CA LYS A 138 14.37 8.05 9.53
C LYS A 138 13.69 6.94 8.71
N VAL A 139 13.60 7.13 7.39
CA VAL A 139 13.04 6.12 6.47
C VAL A 139 13.84 4.82 6.55
N GLY A 140 15.17 4.90 6.42
CA GLY A 140 16.06 3.74 6.53
C GLY A 140 15.99 3.03 7.89
N ALA A 141 15.85 3.79 8.98
CA ALA A 141 15.68 3.22 10.32
C ALA A 141 14.34 2.48 10.46
N THR A 142 13.25 3.02 9.90
CA THR A 142 11.94 2.34 9.93
C THR A 142 11.91 1.10 9.05
N MET A 143 12.62 1.11 7.92
CA MET A 143 12.74 -0.04 7.02
C MET A 143 13.61 -1.18 7.57
N LYS A 144 14.28 -1.00 8.71
CA LYS A 144 15.05 -2.06 9.40
C LYS A 144 14.28 -2.75 10.54
N LYS A 145 13.18 -2.18 11.00
CA LYS A 145 12.43 -2.69 12.18
C LYS A 145 10.91 -2.53 12.08
N ALA A 146 10.42 -2.07 10.94
CA ALA A 146 9.09 -1.55 10.70
C ALA A 146 8.74 -0.32 11.56
N GLY A 147 7.92 0.59 11.02
CA GLY A 147 7.47 1.76 11.79
C GLY A 147 6.75 2.79 10.94
N PRO A 148 5.96 3.67 11.58
CA PRO A 148 5.23 4.73 10.89
C PRO A 148 6.17 5.84 10.43
N LEU A 149 5.86 6.41 9.26
CA LEU A 149 6.50 7.61 8.70
C LEU A 149 5.53 8.79 8.71
N ALA A 150 4.27 8.54 8.33
CA ALA A 150 3.21 9.54 8.32
C ALA A 150 1.84 8.87 8.46
N ASP A 151 0.91 9.54 9.13
CA ASP A 151 -0.52 9.22 9.13
C ASP A 151 -1.29 10.34 8.44
N GLY A 152 -2.31 9.97 7.67
CA GLY A 152 -3.26 10.86 7.03
C GLY A 152 -4.69 10.47 7.36
N PRO A 153 -5.69 11.24 6.92
CA PRO A 153 -7.09 10.96 7.23
C PRO A 153 -7.56 9.56 6.80
N ASN A 154 -7.11 9.11 5.64
CA ASN A 154 -7.48 7.82 5.07
C ASN A 154 -6.26 7.03 4.54
N LEU A 155 -5.08 7.31 5.07
CA LEU A 155 -3.87 6.58 4.73
C LEU A 155 -2.86 6.54 5.87
N ARG A 156 -1.96 5.55 5.82
CA ARG A 156 -0.73 5.48 6.61
C ARG A 156 0.44 5.16 5.72
N VAL A 157 1.52 5.90 5.86
CA VAL A 157 2.81 5.60 5.23
C VAL A 157 3.76 5.03 6.26
N SER A 158 4.39 3.92 5.96
CA SER A 158 5.30 3.21 6.88
C SER A 158 6.52 2.67 6.14
N GLY A 159 7.64 2.56 6.83
CA GLY A 159 8.67 1.61 6.48
C GLY A 159 8.25 0.22 6.94
N GLY A 160 8.17 -0.73 6.02
CA GLY A 160 7.88 -2.13 6.33
C GLY A 160 9.16 -2.93 6.42
N PHE A 161 9.20 -3.89 7.34
CA PHE A 161 10.29 -4.82 7.50
C PHE A 161 9.79 -6.21 7.88
N ARG A 162 10.29 -7.23 7.22
CA ARG A 162 10.07 -8.63 7.58
C ARG A 162 11.41 -9.36 7.66
N ASN A 163 11.61 -10.07 8.77
CA ASN A 163 12.83 -10.83 8.99
C ASN A 163 12.90 -12.03 8.02
N GLY A 164 14.09 -12.29 7.49
CA GLY A 164 14.43 -13.46 6.68
C GLY A 164 15.84 -13.96 7.03
N PRO A 165 16.23 -15.19 6.64
CA PRO A 165 15.41 -16.15 5.89
C PRO A 165 14.24 -16.70 6.71
N TYR A 166 13.11 -16.91 6.04
CA TYR A 166 11.90 -17.39 6.66
C TYR A 166 11.16 -18.35 5.71
N VAL A 167 10.91 -19.53 6.20
CA VAL A 167 9.94 -20.47 5.63
C VAL A 167 8.96 -20.75 6.75
N PRO A 168 7.66 -20.64 6.55
CA PRO A 168 6.68 -20.93 7.59
C PRO A 168 6.80 -22.39 7.98
N ALA A 169 7.54 -22.67 9.03
CA ALA A 169 7.68 -24.02 9.55
C ALA A 169 6.45 -24.41 10.32
N ASP A 170 5.58 -23.72 10.76
CA ASP A 170 4.49 -24.12 11.65
C ASP A 170 3.31 -23.14 11.52
N ASN A 171 2.15 -23.56 11.25
CA ASN A 171 0.79 -23.00 11.39
C ASN A 171 0.65 -21.59 12.03
N ARG A 172 1.69 -20.74 11.91
CA ARG A 172 1.63 -19.36 12.39
C ARG A 172 0.63 -18.59 11.56
N PRO A 173 -0.19 -17.75 12.17
CA PRO A 173 -1.19 -16.94 11.46
C PRO A 173 -0.49 -15.80 10.70
N THR A 174 0.09 -16.12 9.55
CA THR A 174 0.85 -15.17 8.69
C THR A 174 0.08 -14.71 7.46
N VAL A 175 -1.07 -15.35 7.18
CA VAL A 175 -2.03 -14.83 6.20
C VAL A 175 -2.73 -13.62 6.78
N GLU A 176 -2.88 -12.59 5.97
CA GLU A 176 -3.54 -11.34 6.33
C GLU A 176 -4.71 -11.06 5.39
N ILE A 177 -5.85 -10.60 5.97
CA ILE A 177 -6.93 -9.95 5.25
C ILE A 177 -7.25 -8.68 6.01
N HIS A 178 -7.28 -7.55 5.29
CA HIS A 178 -7.72 -6.26 5.79
C HIS A 178 -9.02 -5.89 5.07
N ALA A 179 -10.18 -6.00 5.75
CA ALA A 179 -11.48 -5.80 5.10
C ALA A 179 -11.66 -4.38 4.53
N ASN A 180 -11.10 -3.38 5.20
CA ASN A 180 -11.27 -1.97 4.89
C ASN A 180 -9.96 -1.24 4.59
N GLU A 181 -8.90 -1.98 4.27
CA GLU A 181 -7.58 -1.41 3.98
C GLU A 181 -7.00 -2.07 2.73
N ALA A 182 -6.48 -1.26 1.82
CA ALA A 182 -5.63 -1.74 0.73
C ALA A 182 -4.16 -1.44 1.04
N ASP A 183 -3.27 -2.28 0.54
CA ASP A 183 -1.84 -2.17 0.75
C ASP A 183 -1.11 -1.91 -0.58
N PHE A 184 -0.33 -0.83 -0.61
CA PHE A 184 0.67 -0.59 -1.63
C PHE A 184 2.05 -0.94 -1.09
N PHE A 185 2.80 -1.76 -1.81
CA PHE A 185 4.18 -2.11 -1.50
C PHE A 185 5.11 -1.64 -2.62
N TYR A 186 6.22 -1.00 -2.25
CA TYR A 186 7.39 -0.84 -3.11
C TYR A 186 8.58 -1.50 -2.41
N VAL A 187 9.12 -2.55 -3.00
CA VAL A 187 10.25 -3.30 -2.41
C VAL A 187 11.54 -2.52 -2.56
N VAL A 188 12.13 -2.14 -1.42
CA VAL A 188 13.39 -1.38 -1.38
C VAL A 188 14.59 -2.32 -1.35
N GLU A 189 14.46 -3.45 -0.62
CA GLU A 189 15.53 -4.44 -0.49
C GLU A 189 14.94 -5.82 -0.16
N GLY A 190 15.65 -6.87 -0.57
CA GLY A 190 15.27 -8.23 -0.29
C GLY A 190 14.36 -8.86 -1.33
N ARG A 191 13.92 -10.08 -1.04
CA ARG A 191 13.06 -10.90 -1.90
C ARG A 191 12.06 -11.69 -1.06
N SER A 192 10.89 -11.95 -1.64
CA SER A 192 9.87 -12.81 -1.03
C SER A 192 8.99 -13.46 -2.08
N THR A 193 8.42 -14.60 -1.72
CA THR A 193 7.24 -15.12 -2.39
C THR A 193 6.00 -14.50 -1.74
N GLN A 194 5.06 -14.01 -2.54
CA GLN A 194 3.76 -13.53 -2.07
C GLN A 194 2.63 -14.26 -2.78
N VAL A 195 1.63 -14.70 -2.04
CA VAL A 195 0.41 -15.33 -2.56
C VAL A 195 -0.77 -14.40 -2.28
N LEU A 196 -1.57 -14.12 -3.31
CA LEU A 196 -2.75 -13.26 -3.24
C LEU A 196 -4.00 -14.01 -3.65
N GLY A 197 -5.12 -13.70 -2.98
CA GLY A 197 -6.41 -14.36 -3.21
C GLY A 197 -6.43 -15.81 -2.71
N GLY A 198 -7.43 -16.60 -3.15
CA GLY A 198 -7.62 -17.97 -2.70
C GLY A 198 -8.33 -18.09 -1.35
N ASP A 199 -8.40 -19.31 -0.83
CA ASP A 199 -9.13 -19.66 0.39
C ASP A 199 -8.20 -19.65 1.62
N VAL A 200 -8.58 -18.92 2.66
CA VAL A 200 -7.78 -18.81 3.89
C VAL A 200 -8.08 -19.97 4.83
N MET A 201 -7.06 -20.73 5.16
CA MET A 201 -7.14 -21.83 6.11
C MET A 201 -6.93 -21.32 7.54
N GLY A 202 -7.82 -21.75 8.46
CA GLY A 202 -7.74 -21.36 9.87
C GLY A 202 -7.94 -19.87 10.12
N GLY A 203 -8.66 -19.20 9.23
CA GLY A 203 -8.95 -17.77 9.34
C GLY A 203 -9.70 -17.43 10.63
N LYS A 204 -9.19 -16.44 11.38
CA LYS A 204 -9.84 -15.91 12.60
C LYS A 204 -9.75 -14.39 12.57
N GLU A 205 -10.85 -13.74 12.96
CA GLU A 205 -10.85 -12.31 13.20
C GLU A 205 -10.01 -11.99 14.44
N THR A 206 -9.08 -11.06 14.31
CA THR A 206 -8.16 -10.63 15.37
C THR A 206 -8.42 -9.19 15.81
N GLY A 207 -9.29 -8.50 15.12
CA GLY A 207 -9.78 -7.15 15.36
C GLY A 207 -10.77 -6.77 14.28
N PRO A 208 -11.49 -5.64 14.38
CA PRO A 208 -12.49 -5.23 13.41
C PRO A 208 -11.93 -5.20 11.98
N GLY A 209 -12.44 -6.10 11.12
CA GLY A 209 -11.98 -6.22 9.74
C GLY A 209 -10.57 -6.78 9.53
N GLN A 210 -9.93 -7.30 10.59
CA GLN A 210 -8.58 -7.90 10.52
C GLN A 210 -8.69 -9.41 10.70
N ILE A 211 -8.36 -10.17 9.67
CA ILE A 211 -8.38 -11.64 9.72
C ILE A 211 -6.96 -12.16 9.57
N ARG A 212 -6.62 -13.16 10.36
CA ARG A 212 -5.35 -13.89 10.29
C ARG A 212 -5.62 -15.36 10.03
N GLY A 213 -4.83 -15.97 9.16
CA GLY A 213 -4.88 -17.39 8.84
C GLY A 213 -3.51 -18.01 8.75
N SER A 214 -3.46 -19.33 8.66
CA SER A 214 -2.22 -20.09 8.64
C SER A 214 -1.67 -20.29 7.22
N LYS A 215 -2.55 -20.38 6.23
CA LYS A 215 -2.19 -20.69 4.84
C LYS A 215 -3.28 -20.19 3.87
N ILE A 216 -2.89 -19.91 2.63
CA ILE A 216 -3.81 -19.75 1.51
C ILE A 216 -3.78 -21.03 0.68
N ALA A 217 -4.98 -21.59 0.39
CA ALA A 217 -5.15 -22.64 -0.60
C ALA A 217 -5.55 -21.99 -1.94
N GLY A 218 -4.87 -22.35 -3.01
CA GLY A 218 -5.00 -21.65 -4.28
C GLY A 218 -4.38 -20.24 -4.23
N GLY A 219 -4.93 -19.30 -4.98
CA GLY A 219 -4.38 -17.95 -5.09
C GLY A 219 -3.28 -17.86 -6.15
N GLN A 220 -2.90 -16.63 -6.44
CA GLN A 220 -1.85 -16.32 -7.43
C GLN A 220 -0.53 -16.03 -6.72
N THR A 221 0.53 -16.71 -7.16
CA THR A 221 1.88 -16.55 -6.59
C THR A 221 2.70 -15.55 -7.37
N TYR A 222 3.37 -14.66 -6.65
CA TYR A 222 4.29 -13.65 -7.18
C TYR A 222 5.66 -13.78 -6.51
N GLN A 223 6.73 -13.56 -7.29
CA GLN A 223 8.08 -13.41 -6.78
C GLN A 223 8.38 -11.91 -6.69
N LEU A 224 8.43 -11.39 -5.47
CA LEU A 224 8.76 -9.98 -5.23
C LEU A 224 10.25 -9.82 -5.00
N GLY A 225 10.82 -8.82 -5.63
CA GLY A 225 12.20 -8.41 -5.46
C GLY A 225 12.36 -6.90 -5.41
N LYS A 226 13.58 -6.45 -5.14
CA LYS A 226 13.93 -5.03 -5.12
C LYS A 226 13.46 -4.30 -6.38
N GLY A 227 12.72 -3.21 -6.20
CA GLY A 227 12.16 -2.36 -7.26
C GLY A 227 10.76 -2.78 -7.73
N ASP A 228 10.23 -3.92 -7.29
CA ASP A 228 8.88 -4.33 -7.61
C ASP A 228 7.82 -3.52 -6.85
N VAL A 229 6.66 -3.37 -7.47
CA VAL A 229 5.46 -2.74 -6.89
C VAL A 229 4.35 -3.77 -6.82
N MET A 230 3.62 -3.77 -5.69
CA MET A 230 2.42 -4.57 -5.50
C MET A 230 1.31 -3.70 -4.89
N TRP A 231 0.10 -3.81 -5.45
CA TRP A 231 -1.14 -3.33 -4.87
C TRP A 231 -2.01 -4.50 -4.48
N VAL A 232 -2.42 -4.54 -3.22
CA VAL A 232 -3.36 -5.53 -2.66
C VAL A 232 -4.63 -4.80 -2.26
N PRO A 233 -5.76 -5.01 -2.95
CA PRO A 233 -7.01 -4.35 -2.60
C PRO A 233 -7.55 -4.83 -1.25
N ALA A 234 -8.39 -4.00 -0.62
CA ALA A 234 -9.08 -4.36 0.61
C ALA A 234 -9.86 -5.67 0.46
N GLY A 235 -9.91 -6.48 1.52
CA GLY A 235 -10.57 -7.78 1.53
C GLY A 235 -9.81 -8.91 0.83
N MET A 236 -8.71 -8.62 0.14
CA MET A 236 -7.95 -9.67 -0.55
C MET A 236 -6.99 -10.39 0.42
N PRO A 237 -7.10 -11.72 0.55
CA PRO A 237 -6.12 -12.51 1.27
C PRO A 237 -4.74 -12.32 0.68
N HIS A 238 -3.74 -12.11 1.54
CA HIS A 238 -2.36 -12.05 1.12
C HIS A 238 -1.42 -12.71 2.14
N TRP A 239 -0.36 -13.32 1.63
CA TRP A 239 0.51 -14.18 2.41
C TRP A 239 1.94 -14.15 1.89
N PHE A 240 2.90 -14.14 2.80
CA PHE A 240 4.31 -14.34 2.49
C PHE A 240 4.72 -15.76 2.95
N PRO A 241 4.55 -16.80 2.10
CA PRO A 241 4.91 -18.16 2.45
C PRO A 241 6.42 -18.37 2.57
N GLU A 242 7.21 -17.55 1.89
CA GLU A 242 8.65 -17.69 1.85
C GLU A 242 9.35 -16.35 1.71
N MET A 243 10.39 -16.15 2.49
CA MET A 243 11.32 -15.02 2.38
C MET A 243 12.75 -15.57 2.50
N PRO A 244 13.48 -15.70 1.39
CA PRO A 244 14.85 -16.20 1.40
C PRO A 244 15.83 -15.23 2.07
N GLU A 245 15.46 -13.96 2.17
CA GLU A 245 16.22 -12.89 2.84
C GLU A 245 15.28 -11.89 3.50
N ALA A 246 15.80 -11.03 4.36
CA ALA A 246 14.99 -9.97 4.95
C ALA A 246 14.41 -9.05 3.87
N LEU A 247 13.17 -8.63 4.04
CA LEU A 247 12.43 -7.79 3.11
C LEU A 247 12.16 -6.42 3.73
N SER A 248 12.62 -5.36 3.04
CA SER A 248 12.33 -3.97 3.39
C SER A 248 11.53 -3.30 2.27
N TYR A 249 10.49 -2.56 2.62
CA TYR A 249 9.59 -1.96 1.65
C TYR A 249 8.94 -0.67 2.17
N LEU A 250 8.60 0.24 1.26
CA LEU A 250 7.66 1.31 1.54
C LEU A 250 6.25 0.70 1.52
N LEU A 251 5.48 0.94 2.57
CA LEU A 251 4.09 0.53 2.70
C LEU A 251 3.20 1.76 2.76
N VAL A 252 2.20 1.84 1.87
CA VAL A 252 1.11 2.78 2.00
C VAL A 252 -0.18 1.98 2.20
N LYS A 253 -0.77 2.10 3.40
CA LYS A 253 -2.11 1.59 3.67
C LYS A 253 -3.13 2.66 3.31
N VAL A 254 -4.16 2.27 2.58
CA VAL A 254 -5.29 3.13 2.20
C VAL A 254 -6.54 2.61 2.89
N PHE A 255 -7.19 3.44 3.71
CA PHE A 255 -8.39 3.11 4.47
C PHE A 255 -9.65 3.53 3.72
N TYR A 256 -10.75 2.74 3.88
CA TYR A 256 -12.06 2.96 3.26
C TYR A 256 -13.16 3.18 4.29
#